data_721f81e42bf77e1509879dc122e58667
#
_entry.id   721f81e42bf77e1509879dc122e58667
#
_cell.length_a   1.000
_cell.length_b   1.000
_cell.length_c   1.000
_cell.angle_alpha   90.00
_cell.angle_beta   90.00
_cell.angle_gamma   90.00
#
_symmetry.space_group_name_H-M   'P 1'
#
loop_
_entity.id
_entity.type
_entity.pdbx_description
1 polymer ?
#
loop_
_entity_poly.entity_id
_entity_poly.type
_entity_poly.pdbx_seq_one_letter_code
_entity_poly.pdbx_strand_id
1 'polypeptide(L)'
;PEDVAEYRMWSNAFRRLADPAYASVPTVGGTTLIPMAGLGERFLREGYAVPKPLIPVSGKPMAVQATADLPATARHVFVLRREMPGLDSIETVLRATSPAVQTVVLDGPTDGQARSALLGWQADPATERAAGPLTIAACDNGGLYRPESLQALLDDPDTDVIVWVARGYPNAARHPRMYGWIACAEGSDRVTGVSVKTPLGDPARDPIITGTFTFRRGTDFARAVERMIAREARINGEYYIDTCIEDALALGLNVRTFEIDSYLCWGTPNDLHTFEYWQSCFDKWPGHPYRLEEDRHVAPNMLASLRQTYQTTLPTLPELHS
;
A
#
# COMPACT_ATOMS: atom_id res chain seq x y z
N PRO A 1 -12.63 -18.04 -17.28
CA PRO A 1 -13.38 -17.08 -16.42
C PRO A 1 -12.45 -16.21 -15.58
N GLU A 2 -11.36 -16.77 -15.02
CA GLU A 2 -10.41 -16.04 -14.18
C GLU A 2 -9.65 -14.97 -14.96
N ASP A 3 -9.20 -15.27 -16.17
CA ASP A 3 -8.51 -14.33 -17.06
C ASP A 3 -9.37 -13.12 -17.42
N VAL A 4 -10.70 -13.34 -17.56
CA VAL A 4 -11.64 -12.24 -17.82
C VAL A 4 -11.82 -11.35 -16.61
N ALA A 5 -11.83 -11.92 -15.40
CA ALA A 5 -11.92 -11.12 -14.17
C ALA A 5 -10.65 -10.27 -13.96
N GLU A 6 -9.48 -10.85 -14.19
CA GLU A 6 -8.21 -10.16 -14.11
C GLU A 6 -8.09 -9.03 -15.15
N TYR A 7 -8.41 -9.32 -16.41
CA TYR A 7 -8.48 -8.30 -17.46
C TYR A 7 -9.41 -7.14 -17.07
N ARG A 8 -10.63 -7.45 -16.59
CA ARG A 8 -11.60 -6.41 -16.21
C ARG A 8 -11.07 -5.55 -15.05
N MET A 9 -10.48 -6.18 -14.05
CA MET A 9 -9.88 -5.47 -12.92
C MET A 9 -8.79 -4.50 -13.40
N TRP A 10 -7.83 -4.98 -14.19
CA TRP A 10 -6.74 -4.15 -14.68
C TRP A 10 -7.22 -3.08 -15.68
N SER A 11 -8.13 -3.42 -16.60
CA SER A 11 -8.72 -2.43 -17.50
C SER A 11 -9.41 -1.29 -16.74
N ASN A 12 -10.15 -1.61 -15.66
CA ASN A 12 -10.76 -0.60 -14.82
C ASN A 12 -9.72 0.23 -14.04
N ALA A 13 -8.67 -0.40 -13.51
CA ALA A 13 -7.59 0.30 -12.83
C ALA A 13 -6.91 1.31 -13.76
N PHE A 14 -6.54 0.91 -14.97
CA PHE A 14 -5.89 1.80 -15.94
C PHE A 14 -6.85 2.86 -16.53
N ARG A 15 -8.17 2.60 -16.58
CA ARG A 15 -9.16 3.67 -16.87
C ARG A 15 -9.19 4.73 -15.78
N ARG A 16 -9.10 4.32 -14.50
CA ARG A 16 -9.05 5.25 -13.37
C ARG A 16 -7.75 6.04 -13.33
N LEU A 17 -6.62 5.44 -13.71
CA LEU A 17 -5.36 6.17 -13.86
C LEU A 17 -5.43 7.28 -14.92
N ALA A 18 -6.26 7.11 -15.94
CA ALA A 18 -6.52 8.12 -16.97
C ALA A 18 -7.67 9.09 -16.60
N ASP A 19 -8.39 8.86 -15.48
CA ASP A 19 -9.54 9.67 -15.09
C ASP A 19 -9.13 10.79 -14.11
N PRO A 20 -9.34 12.07 -14.43
CA PRO A 20 -9.05 13.20 -13.55
C PRO A 20 -9.70 13.12 -12.16
N ALA A 21 -10.80 12.38 -11.99
CA ALA A 21 -11.44 12.17 -10.69
C ALA A 21 -10.56 11.40 -9.68
N TYR A 22 -9.52 10.72 -10.16
CA TYR A 22 -8.54 9.98 -9.36
C TYR A 22 -7.17 10.67 -9.31
N ALA A 23 -7.03 11.87 -9.87
CA ALA A 23 -5.74 12.55 -10.03
C ALA A 23 -5.24 13.24 -8.75
N SER A 24 -6.07 13.38 -7.74
CA SER A 24 -5.73 14.06 -6.48
C SER A 24 -5.94 13.17 -5.26
N VAL A 25 -5.31 13.55 -4.16
CA VAL A 25 -5.49 12.91 -2.85
C VAL A 25 -5.93 13.97 -1.83
N PRO A 26 -6.69 13.61 -0.79
CA PRO A 26 -7.08 14.56 0.25
C PRO A 26 -5.85 15.00 1.05
N THR A 27 -5.91 16.19 1.62
CA THR A 27 -4.89 16.66 2.56
C THR A 27 -5.33 16.33 3.97
N VAL A 28 -4.50 15.57 4.67
CA VAL A 28 -4.71 15.17 6.07
C VAL A 28 -3.51 15.66 6.87
N GLY A 29 -3.73 16.32 7.98
CA GLY A 29 -2.64 16.66 8.89
C GLY A 29 -1.92 15.40 9.41
N GLY A 30 -0.87 15.59 10.20
CA GLY A 30 -0.19 14.48 10.87
C GLY A 30 0.92 13.82 10.06
N THR A 31 1.06 12.51 10.18
CA THR A 31 2.23 11.76 9.70
C THR A 31 1.82 10.55 8.87
N THR A 32 2.52 10.33 7.76
CA THR A 32 2.54 9.02 7.07
C THR A 32 3.78 8.25 7.52
N LEU A 33 3.57 7.04 8.02
CA LEU A 33 4.61 6.13 8.50
C LEU A 33 4.69 4.91 7.60
N ILE A 34 5.88 4.61 7.06
CA ILE A 34 6.10 3.53 6.12
C ILE A 34 7.17 2.58 6.69
N PRO A 35 6.76 1.47 7.35
CA PRO A 35 7.69 0.46 7.81
C PRO A 35 8.22 -0.34 6.62
N MET A 36 9.53 -0.25 6.34
CA MET A 36 10.19 -0.95 5.25
C MET A 36 11.53 -1.58 5.66
N ALA A 37 11.64 -1.97 6.92
CA ALA A 37 12.82 -2.63 7.47
C ALA A 37 12.94 -4.13 7.10
N GLY A 38 12.01 -4.66 6.31
CA GLY A 38 11.98 -6.06 5.88
C GLY A 38 13.14 -6.44 4.93
N LEU A 39 13.37 -7.75 4.77
CA LEU A 39 14.50 -8.28 4.00
C LEU A 39 14.33 -8.19 2.47
N GLY A 40 13.10 -8.11 1.97
CA GLY A 40 12.83 -8.09 0.52
C GLY A 40 13.20 -9.41 -0.21
N GLU A 41 13.24 -10.53 0.51
CA GLU A 41 13.79 -11.83 0.05
C GLU A 41 13.23 -12.34 -1.27
N ARG A 42 11.94 -12.07 -1.56
CA ARG A 42 11.30 -12.56 -2.80
C ARG A 42 11.98 -12.00 -4.04
N PHE A 43 12.27 -10.70 -4.04
CA PHE A 43 12.99 -10.04 -5.14
C PHE A 43 14.45 -10.48 -5.22
N LEU A 44 15.12 -10.64 -4.08
CA LEU A 44 16.51 -11.15 -4.03
C LEU A 44 16.62 -12.56 -4.62
N ARG A 45 15.67 -13.46 -4.31
CA ARG A 45 15.65 -14.84 -4.84
C ARG A 45 15.45 -14.90 -6.36
N GLU A 46 14.77 -13.90 -6.94
CA GLU A 46 14.58 -13.79 -8.39
C GLU A 46 15.67 -12.97 -9.08
N GLY A 47 16.78 -12.67 -8.37
CA GLY A 47 17.97 -12.07 -8.96
C GLY A 47 17.91 -10.55 -9.13
N TYR A 48 16.98 -9.86 -8.49
CA TYR A 48 16.98 -8.40 -8.49
C TYR A 48 18.21 -7.87 -7.76
N ALA A 49 19.08 -7.17 -8.48
CA ALA A 49 20.28 -6.54 -7.91
C ALA A 49 19.97 -5.26 -7.13
N VAL A 50 18.84 -4.64 -7.44
CA VAL A 50 18.42 -3.39 -6.80
C VAL A 50 17.58 -3.73 -5.55
N PRO A 51 17.84 -3.08 -4.39
CA PRO A 51 17.01 -3.25 -3.20
C PRO A 51 15.54 -2.96 -3.48
N LYS A 52 14.64 -3.73 -2.88
CA LYS A 52 13.19 -3.64 -3.12
C LYS A 52 12.65 -2.21 -3.12
N PRO A 53 12.99 -1.32 -2.16
CA PRO A 53 12.48 0.05 -2.15
C PRO A 53 12.86 0.89 -3.37
N LEU A 54 13.95 0.54 -4.05
CA LEU A 54 14.47 1.24 -5.21
C LEU A 54 14.10 0.60 -6.54
N ILE A 55 13.46 -0.57 -6.54
CA ILE A 55 12.97 -1.20 -7.78
C ILE A 55 12.00 -0.25 -8.47
N PRO A 56 12.19 0.04 -9.77
CA PRO A 56 11.31 0.96 -10.48
C PRO A 56 9.89 0.40 -10.64
N VAL A 57 8.90 1.25 -10.39
CA VAL A 57 7.49 1.04 -10.75
C VAL A 57 7.08 2.27 -11.56
N SER A 58 6.71 2.10 -12.79
CA SER A 58 6.43 3.21 -13.73
C SER A 58 7.57 4.25 -13.79
N GLY A 59 8.81 3.79 -13.61
CA GLY A 59 10.02 4.61 -13.60
C GLY A 59 10.33 5.36 -12.30
N LYS A 60 9.49 5.27 -11.27
CA LYS A 60 9.79 5.80 -9.93
C LYS A 60 10.21 4.66 -8.99
N PRO A 61 11.09 4.90 -8.01
CA PRO A 61 11.38 3.92 -6.98
C PRO A 61 10.11 3.45 -6.27
N MET A 62 9.97 2.14 -6.04
CA MET A 62 8.77 1.52 -5.47
C MET A 62 8.29 2.21 -4.18
N ALA A 63 9.20 2.50 -3.26
CA ALA A 63 8.86 3.18 -2.00
C ALA A 63 8.33 4.61 -2.24
N VAL A 64 8.79 5.31 -3.27
CA VAL A 64 8.29 6.63 -3.67
C VAL A 64 6.92 6.48 -4.34
N GLN A 65 6.79 5.51 -5.23
CA GLN A 65 5.53 5.24 -5.93
C GLN A 65 4.41 4.88 -4.95
N ALA A 66 4.70 4.10 -3.91
CA ALA A 66 3.73 3.71 -2.89
C ALA A 66 3.15 4.90 -2.09
N THR A 67 3.81 6.06 -2.11
CA THR A 67 3.28 7.27 -1.45
C THR A 67 2.37 8.11 -2.34
N ALA A 68 2.33 7.83 -3.64
CA ALA A 68 1.65 8.70 -4.62
C ALA A 68 0.12 8.79 -4.42
N ASP A 69 -0.47 7.73 -3.88
CA ASP A 69 -1.92 7.62 -3.67
C ASP A 69 -2.32 7.79 -2.19
N LEU A 70 -1.36 8.01 -1.30
CA LEU A 70 -1.65 8.26 0.10
C LEU A 70 -2.13 9.71 0.30
N PRO A 71 -2.95 9.97 1.33
CA PRO A 71 -3.29 11.33 1.71
C PRO A 71 -2.05 12.19 1.91
N ALA A 72 -2.10 13.43 1.46
CA ALA A 72 -1.00 14.37 1.68
C ALA A 72 -0.92 14.73 3.17
N THR A 73 0.15 14.32 3.83
CA THR A 73 0.41 14.58 5.25
C THR A 73 1.54 15.58 5.42
N ALA A 74 1.61 16.20 6.61
CA ALA A 74 2.66 17.16 6.93
C ALA A 74 4.05 16.52 6.96
N ARG A 75 4.14 15.21 7.20
CA ARG A 75 5.41 14.48 7.37
C ARG A 75 5.32 13.05 6.86
N HIS A 76 6.45 12.56 6.34
CA HIS A 76 6.64 11.16 5.97
C HIS A 76 7.81 10.57 6.77
N VAL A 77 7.57 9.48 7.48
CA VAL A 77 8.57 8.76 8.26
C VAL A 77 8.77 7.38 7.65
N PHE A 78 9.95 7.11 7.13
CA PHE A 78 10.34 5.81 6.61
C PHE A 78 11.17 5.07 7.64
N VAL A 79 10.74 3.86 7.99
CA VAL A 79 11.46 3.01 8.95
C VAL A 79 12.33 2.04 8.18
N LEU A 80 13.63 2.21 8.31
CA LEU A 80 14.67 1.46 7.63
C LEU A 80 15.41 0.56 8.61
N ARG A 81 16.31 -0.27 8.12
CA ARG A 81 17.21 -1.10 8.91
C ARG A 81 18.66 -0.83 8.51
N ARG A 82 19.56 -0.75 9.50
CA ARG A 82 20.99 -0.43 9.30
C ARG A 82 21.67 -1.32 8.26
N GLU A 83 21.36 -2.59 8.27
CA GLU A 83 21.98 -3.58 7.37
C GLU A 83 21.24 -3.73 6.03
N MET A 84 20.39 -2.77 5.64
CA MET A 84 19.74 -2.83 4.33
C MET A 84 20.78 -2.61 3.23
N PRO A 85 20.81 -3.47 2.20
CA PRO A 85 21.61 -3.19 1.01
C PRO A 85 21.23 -1.83 0.41
N GLY A 86 22.21 -0.98 0.14
CA GLY A 86 21.99 0.34 -0.47
C GLY A 86 21.27 1.37 0.43
N LEU A 87 21.37 1.27 1.75
CA LEU A 87 20.73 2.18 2.71
C LEU A 87 20.93 3.66 2.35
N ASP A 88 22.18 4.08 2.09
CA ASP A 88 22.49 5.48 1.75
C ASP A 88 21.77 5.94 0.48
N SER A 89 21.68 5.06 -0.52
CA SER A 89 20.96 5.35 -1.77
C SER A 89 19.46 5.46 -1.52
N ILE A 90 18.89 4.59 -0.68
CA ILE A 90 17.49 4.63 -0.29
C ILE A 90 17.19 5.94 0.43
N GLU A 91 17.98 6.32 1.44
CA GLU A 91 17.79 7.58 2.17
C GLU A 91 17.90 8.80 1.26
N THR A 92 18.90 8.80 0.35
CA THR A 92 19.09 9.89 -0.62
C THR A 92 17.85 10.06 -1.51
N VAL A 93 17.34 8.97 -2.07
CA VAL A 93 16.16 8.98 -2.93
C VAL A 93 14.92 9.45 -2.16
N LEU A 94 14.69 8.94 -0.96
CA LEU A 94 13.54 9.32 -0.16
C LEU A 94 13.57 10.80 0.22
N ARG A 95 14.70 11.30 0.71
CA ARG A 95 14.87 12.71 1.10
C ARG A 95 14.74 13.67 -0.08
N ALA A 96 15.06 13.22 -1.30
CA ALA A 96 14.88 14.01 -2.50
C ALA A 96 13.40 14.23 -2.89
N THR A 97 12.46 13.43 -2.35
CA THR A 97 11.03 13.57 -2.68
C THR A 97 10.37 14.76 -1.98
N SER A 98 10.78 15.05 -0.75
CA SER A 98 10.22 16.16 0.04
C SER A 98 11.13 16.50 1.22
N PRO A 99 11.26 17.78 1.61
CA PRO A 99 11.95 18.19 2.83
C PRO A 99 11.26 17.68 4.12
N ALA A 100 10.00 17.26 4.03
CA ALA A 100 9.24 16.69 5.14
C ALA A 100 9.51 15.20 5.37
N VAL A 101 10.37 14.57 4.57
CA VAL A 101 10.76 13.17 4.72
C VAL A 101 11.78 13.02 5.84
N GLN A 102 11.52 12.08 6.73
CA GLN A 102 12.42 11.63 7.78
C GLN A 102 12.66 10.13 7.66
N THR A 103 13.85 9.69 8.08
CA THR A 103 14.22 8.28 8.13
C THR A 103 14.55 7.89 9.57
N VAL A 104 14.00 6.77 10.02
CA VAL A 104 14.32 6.11 11.27
C VAL A 104 15.03 4.81 10.95
N VAL A 105 16.30 4.69 11.35
CA VAL A 105 17.12 3.52 11.04
C VAL A 105 17.20 2.64 12.28
N LEU A 106 16.57 1.46 12.22
CA LEU A 106 16.64 0.45 13.28
C LEU A 106 17.96 -0.33 13.19
N ASP A 107 18.49 -0.77 14.34
CA ASP A 107 19.76 -1.46 14.39
C ASP A 107 19.75 -2.89 13.80
N GLY A 108 18.56 -3.50 13.73
CA GLY A 108 18.39 -4.85 13.18
C GLY A 108 16.93 -5.15 12.77
N PRO A 109 16.68 -6.39 12.33
CA PRO A 109 15.32 -6.83 12.04
C PRO A 109 14.47 -6.87 13.31
N THR A 110 13.18 -6.64 13.15
CA THR A 110 12.20 -6.77 14.22
C THR A 110 11.35 -8.03 14.02
N ASP A 111 10.60 -8.39 15.05
CA ASP A 111 9.64 -9.50 15.02
C ASP A 111 8.30 -9.12 14.37
N GLY A 112 8.36 -8.28 13.33
CA GLY A 112 7.23 -7.98 12.45
C GLY A 112 7.02 -6.50 12.16
N GLN A 113 6.16 -6.26 11.18
CA GLN A 113 5.88 -4.93 10.64
C GLN A 113 5.32 -3.96 11.69
N ALA A 114 4.44 -4.45 12.57
CA ALA A 114 3.84 -3.61 13.62
C ALA A 114 4.89 -3.14 14.63
N ARG A 115 5.86 -4.01 14.95
CA ARG A 115 6.97 -3.64 15.84
C ARG A 115 7.85 -2.57 15.21
N SER A 116 8.22 -2.75 13.93
CA SER A 116 8.97 -1.73 13.19
C SER A 116 8.24 -0.40 13.14
N ALA A 117 6.94 -0.42 12.87
CA ALA A 117 6.11 0.79 12.82
C ALA A 117 6.04 1.48 14.19
N LEU A 118 5.84 0.73 15.28
CA LEU A 118 5.82 1.28 16.63
C LEU A 118 7.16 1.95 17.00
N LEU A 119 8.27 1.27 16.74
CA LEU A 119 9.61 1.82 16.99
C LEU A 119 9.87 3.07 16.16
N GLY A 120 9.46 3.08 14.89
CA GLY A 120 9.57 4.24 14.02
C GLY A 120 8.74 5.42 14.52
N TRP A 121 7.52 5.16 14.98
CA TRP A 121 6.66 6.19 15.55
C TRP A 121 7.23 6.75 16.86
N GLN A 122 7.75 5.91 17.75
CA GLN A 122 8.35 6.33 19.03
C GLN A 122 9.67 7.07 18.85
N ALA A 123 10.46 6.72 17.84
CA ALA A 123 11.76 7.36 17.57
C ALA A 123 11.64 8.78 16.97
N ASP A 124 10.47 9.14 16.46
CA ASP A 124 10.24 10.45 15.89
C ASP A 124 9.97 11.49 16.99
N PRO A 125 10.86 12.50 17.19
CA PRO A 125 10.71 13.48 18.27
C PRO A 125 9.45 14.33 18.22
N ALA A 126 8.80 14.37 17.06
CA ALA A 126 7.57 15.13 16.89
C ALA A 126 6.31 14.31 17.20
N THR A 127 6.41 13.00 17.42
CA THR A 127 5.26 12.14 17.75
C THR A 127 4.66 12.46 19.12
N GLU A 128 5.46 12.86 20.10
CA GLU A 128 4.96 13.35 21.39
C GLU A 128 4.08 14.61 21.27
N ARG A 129 4.23 15.38 20.18
CA ARG A 129 3.44 16.58 19.89
C ARG A 129 2.34 16.35 18.87
N ALA A 130 2.38 15.22 18.17
CA ALA A 130 1.45 14.91 17.09
C ALA A 130 0.24 14.14 17.63
N ALA A 131 -0.66 14.84 18.30
CA ALA A 131 -2.01 14.34 18.57
C ALA A 131 -2.85 14.17 17.29
N GLY A 132 -2.21 14.31 16.11
CA GLY A 132 -2.83 14.29 14.80
C GLY A 132 -2.93 12.90 14.18
N PRO A 133 -3.54 12.82 12.99
CA PRO A 133 -3.71 11.57 12.26
C PRO A 133 -2.38 10.88 11.94
N LEU A 134 -2.39 9.56 12.00
CA LEU A 134 -1.29 8.70 11.58
C LEU A 134 -1.79 7.75 10.49
N THR A 135 -1.25 7.88 9.29
CA THR A 135 -1.44 6.90 8.22
C THR A 135 -0.23 5.98 8.17
N ILE A 136 -0.46 4.68 8.32
CA ILE A 136 0.58 3.66 8.15
C ILE A 136 0.32 2.96 6.85
N ALA A 137 1.34 2.82 6.00
CA ALA A 137 1.19 2.23 4.69
C ALA A 137 2.34 1.26 4.36
N ALA A 138 2.06 0.29 3.50
CA ALA A 138 3.08 -0.55 2.91
C ALA A 138 3.89 0.24 1.87
N CYS A 139 5.09 -0.23 1.56
CA CYS A 139 6.01 0.40 0.60
C CYS A 139 5.93 -0.19 -0.82
N ASP A 140 4.95 -1.05 -1.09
CA ASP A 140 4.91 -1.93 -2.26
C ASP A 140 3.53 -2.08 -2.91
N ASN A 141 2.68 -1.12 -2.69
CA ASN A 141 1.37 -1.04 -3.34
C ASN A 141 0.89 0.40 -3.46
N GLY A 142 -0.12 0.61 -4.30
CA GLY A 142 -0.89 1.85 -4.43
C GLY A 142 -2.39 1.57 -4.41
N GLY A 143 -3.18 2.61 -4.33
CA GLY A 143 -4.64 2.48 -4.30
C GLY A 143 -5.33 3.67 -4.93
N LEU A 144 -6.17 3.42 -5.93
CA LEU A 144 -6.96 4.46 -6.58
C LEU A 144 -8.32 4.58 -5.92
N TYR A 145 -8.70 5.77 -5.57
CA TYR A 145 -9.97 6.10 -4.93
C TYR A 145 -10.35 7.54 -5.21
N ARG A 146 -11.62 7.86 -4.99
CA ARG A 146 -12.10 9.24 -5.06
C ARG A 146 -11.79 9.96 -3.76
N PRO A 147 -11.10 11.11 -3.80
CA PRO A 147 -10.67 11.84 -2.59
C PRO A 147 -11.79 12.14 -1.61
N GLU A 148 -12.97 12.50 -2.12
CA GLU A 148 -14.16 12.82 -1.32
C GLU A 148 -14.67 11.64 -0.51
N SER A 149 -14.48 10.40 -0.99
CA SER A 149 -14.91 9.19 -0.26
C SER A 149 -14.07 8.95 0.98
N LEU A 150 -12.76 9.18 0.90
CA LEU A 150 -11.88 9.12 2.07
C LEU A 150 -12.12 10.32 3.00
N GLN A 151 -12.28 11.52 2.43
CA GLN A 151 -12.51 12.73 3.20
C GLN A 151 -13.75 12.60 4.11
N ALA A 152 -14.83 12.00 3.60
CA ALA A 152 -16.04 11.78 4.38
C ALA A 152 -15.79 10.93 5.67
N LEU A 153 -14.91 9.90 5.60
CA LEU A 153 -14.53 9.12 6.78
C LEU A 153 -13.58 9.87 7.71
N LEU A 154 -12.71 10.70 7.16
CA LEU A 154 -11.78 11.52 7.94
C LEU A 154 -12.52 12.62 8.73
N ASP A 155 -13.58 13.17 8.15
CA ASP A 155 -14.40 14.22 8.76
C ASP A 155 -15.41 13.66 9.78
N ASP A 156 -15.73 12.36 9.72
CA ASP A 156 -16.64 11.73 10.64
C ASP A 156 -16.01 11.61 12.06
N PRO A 157 -16.49 12.37 13.06
CA PRO A 157 -15.88 12.41 14.39
C PRO A 157 -15.96 11.08 15.13
N ASP A 158 -16.86 10.20 14.73
CA ASP A 158 -17.06 8.89 15.35
C ASP A 158 -16.12 7.82 14.78
N THR A 159 -15.33 8.14 13.75
CA THR A 159 -14.33 7.23 13.16
C THR A 159 -12.97 7.43 13.84
N ASP A 160 -12.49 6.43 14.57
CA ASP A 160 -11.15 6.45 15.21
C ASP A 160 -10.08 5.82 14.31
N VAL A 161 -10.43 4.75 13.60
CA VAL A 161 -9.51 3.98 12.74
C VAL A 161 -10.18 3.66 11.41
N ILE A 162 -9.44 3.87 10.33
CA ILE A 162 -9.83 3.50 8.96
C ILE A 162 -8.90 2.39 8.49
N VAL A 163 -9.46 1.22 8.15
CA VAL A 163 -8.73 0.12 7.51
C VAL A 163 -9.00 0.18 6.02
N TRP A 164 -7.96 0.34 5.22
CA TRP A 164 -8.08 0.39 3.78
C TRP A 164 -8.21 -1.01 3.21
N VAL A 165 -9.23 -1.23 2.43
CA VAL A 165 -9.58 -2.56 1.92
C VAL A 165 -9.83 -2.54 0.41
N ALA A 166 -9.68 -3.70 -0.22
CA ALA A 166 -10.09 -3.95 -1.59
C ALA A 166 -10.96 -5.21 -1.66
N ARG A 167 -11.88 -5.25 -2.63
CA ARG A 167 -12.71 -6.43 -2.91
C ARG A 167 -12.50 -6.91 -4.34
N GLY A 168 -12.77 -8.18 -4.56
CA GLY A 168 -12.73 -8.75 -5.91
C GLY A 168 -11.32 -8.77 -6.53
N TYR A 169 -10.28 -8.73 -5.70
CA TYR A 169 -8.89 -8.81 -6.18
C TYR A 169 -8.56 -10.26 -6.56
N PRO A 170 -8.31 -10.56 -7.85
CA PRO A 170 -8.20 -11.95 -8.32
C PRO A 170 -7.11 -12.75 -7.61
N ASN A 171 -5.98 -12.12 -7.27
CA ASN A 171 -4.89 -12.79 -6.58
C ASN A 171 -5.26 -13.20 -5.14
N ALA A 172 -6.21 -12.49 -4.51
CA ALA A 172 -6.71 -12.87 -3.18
C ALA A 172 -7.53 -14.15 -3.22
N ALA A 173 -8.29 -14.37 -4.29
CA ALA A 173 -9.00 -15.64 -4.49
C ALA A 173 -8.04 -16.81 -4.78
N ARG A 174 -6.96 -16.57 -5.55
CA ARG A 174 -5.95 -17.58 -5.87
C ARG A 174 -5.06 -17.94 -4.67
N HIS A 175 -4.71 -16.92 -3.85
CA HIS A 175 -3.75 -17.06 -2.74
C HIS A 175 -4.30 -16.46 -1.45
N PRO A 176 -5.43 -16.95 -0.92
CA PRO A 176 -6.15 -16.29 0.17
C PRO A 176 -5.35 -16.18 1.49
N ARG A 177 -4.37 -17.05 1.69
CA ARG A 177 -3.48 -17.02 2.86
C ARG A 177 -2.37 -15.96 2.79
N MET A 178 -2.29 -15.19 1.71
CA MET A 178 -1.35 -14.07 1.62
C MET A 178 -1.88 -12.78 2.26
N TYR A 179 -3.19 -12.69 2.47
CA TYR A 179 -3.86 -11.44 2.87
C TYR A 179 -4.39 -11.47 4.30
N GLY A 180 -4.59 -10.28 4.86
CA GLY A 180 -5.48 -10.05 5.98
C GLY A 180 -6.91 -9.78 5.48
N TRP A 181 -7.91 -10.17 6.25
CA TRP A 181 -9.33 -10.13 5.91
C TRP A 181 -10.10 -9.38 6.99
N ILE A 182 -11.11 -8.60 6.60
CA ILE A 182 -11.92 -7.83 7.52
C ILE A 182 -13.36 -8.35 7.53
N ALA A 183 -13.88 -8.58 8.73
CA ALA A 183 -15.29 -8.80 8.96
C ALA A 183 -15.96 -7.46 9.31
N CYS A 184 -17.08 -7.17 8.65
CA CYS A 184 -17.90 -5.99 8.92
C CYS A 184 -19.29 -6.39 9.43
N ALA A 185 -19.95 -5.48 10.14
CA ALA A 185 -21.36 -5.61 10.43
C ALA A 185 -22.19 -5.62 9.14
N GLU A 186 -23.29 -6.37 9.13
CA GLU A 186 -24.13 -6.52 7.95
C GLU A 186 -24.60 -5.16 7.40
N GLY A 187 -24.38 -4.95 6.09
CA GLY A 187 -24.76 -3.70 5.42
C GLY A 187 -24.00 -2.45 5.87
N SER A 188 -22.86 -2.61 6.53
CA SER A 188 -22.09 -1.51 7.11
C SER A 188 -20.60 -1.64 6.79
N ASP A 189 -19.88 -0.53 6.87
CA ASP A 189 -18.42 -0.45 6.83
C ASP A 189 -17.77 -0.57 8.23
N ARG A 190 -18.59 -0.76 9.28
CA ARG A 190 -18.11 -0.93 10.65
C ARG A 190 -17.45 -2.29 10.83
N VAL A 191 -16.18 -2.27 11.22
CA VAL A 191 -15.38 -3.48 11.43
C VAL A 191 -15.82 -4.17 12.73
N THR A 192 -16.01 -5.49 12.64
CA THR A 192 -16.35 -6.37 13.77
C THR A 192 -15.26 -7.37 14.11
N GLY A 193 -14.29 -7.58 13.21
CA GLY A 193 -13.17 -8.48 13.43
C GLY A 193 -12.18 -8.48 12.28
N VAL A 194 -11.03 -9.09 12.52
CA VAL A 194 -9.99 -9.29 11.51
C VAL A 194 -9.54 -10.75 11.50
N SER A 195 -9.15 -11.25 10.34
CA SER A 195 -8.55 -12.58 10.20
C SER A 195 -7.29 -12.47 9.37
N VAL A 196 -6.14 -12.73 9.99
CA VAL A 196 -4.82 -12.59 9.35
C VAL A 196 -4.38 -13.92 8.78
N LYS A 197 -4.05 -13.95 7.48
CA LYS A 197 -3.60 -15.17 6.75
C LYS A 197 -4.62 -16.31 6.70
N THR A 198 -5.85 -16.07 7.10
CA THR A 198 -6.94 -17.06 7.03
C THR A 198 -8.16 -16.37 6.42
N PRO A 199 -8.67 -16.85 5.27
CA PRO A 199 -9.85 -16.25 4.65
C PRO A 199 -11.09 -16.44 5.54
N LEU A 200 -12.05 -15.53 5.43
CA LEU A 200 -13.31 -15.59 6.17
C LEU A 200 -14.27 -16.61 5.55
N GLY A 201 -14.93 -16.27 4.47
CA GLY A 201 -15.92 -17.13 3.84
C GLY A 201 -15.78 -17.21 2.31
N ASP A 202 -15.80 -16.06 1.65
CA ASP A 202 -15.72 -15.96 0.18
C ASP A 202 -14.54 -15.06 -0.24
N PRO A 203 -13.34 -15.62 -0.51
CA PRO A 203 -12.17 -14.85 -0.91
C PRO A 203 -12.35 -14.00 -2.19
N ALA A 204 -13.38 -14.30 -2.99
CA ALA A 204 -13.69 -13.50 -4.17
C ALA A 204 -14.49 -12.22 -3.84
N ARG A 205 -15.10 -12.15 -2.67
CA ARG A 205 -15.99 -11.06 -2.26
C ARG A 205 -15.62 -10.39 -0.95
N ASP A 206 -15.00 -11.14 -0.05
CA ASP A 206 -14.60 -10.61 1.26
C ASP A 206 -13.52 -9.53 1.10
N PRO A 207 -13.54 -8.47 1.93
CA PRO A 207 -12.54 -7.41 1.83
C PRO A 207 -11.19 -7.89 2.34
N ILE A 208 -10.16 -7.68 1.51
CA ILE A 208 -8.76 -7.85 1.91
C ILE A 208 -8.20 -6.52 2.42
N ILE A 209 -7.30 -6.60 3.40
CA ILE A 209 -6.53 -5.45 3.88
C ILE A 209 -5.44 -5.13 2.86
N THR A 210 -5.35 -3.87 2.44
CA THR A 210 -4.34 -3.41 1.46
C THR A 210 -2.98 -3.09 2.08
N GLY A 211 -2.88 -3.15 3.42
CA GLY A 211 -1.68 -2.77 4.17
C GLY A 211 -1.61 -1.28 4.49
N THR A 212 -2.71 -0.55 4.32
CA THR A 212 -2.83 0.86 4.70
C THR A 212 -3.88 1.03 5.81
N PHE A 213 -3.53 1.83 6.82
CA PHE A 213 -4.35 2.11 7.99
C PHE A 213 -4.24 3.58 8.36
N THR A 214 -5.35 4.22 8.68
CA THR A 214 -5.33 5.60 9.17
C THR A 214 -5.94 5.65 10.56
N PHE A 215 -5.17 6.05 11.54
CA PHE A 215 -5.61 6.30 12.91
C PHE A 215 -5.84 7.79 13.09
N ARG A 216 -6.96 8.18 13.69
CA ARG A 216 -7.23 9.58 14.02
C ARG A 216 -6.16 10.16 14.96
N ARG A 217 -5.63 9.34 15.84
CA ARG A 217 -4.55 9.67 16.77
C ARG A 217 -3.47 8.59 16.72
N GLY A 218 -2.23 8.99 16.51
CA GLY A 218 -1.09 8.06 16.52
C GLY A 218 -0.92 7.34 17.87
N THR A 219 -1.36 7.96 18.97
CA THR A 219 -1.37 7.32 20.29
C THR A 219 -2.31 6.10 20.38
N ASP A 220 -3.39 6.09 19.62
CA ASP A 220 -4.29 4.92 19.59
C ASP A 220 -3.66 3.75 18.84
N PHE A 221 -2.89 4.03 17.78
CA PHE A 221 -2.04 3.02 17.12
C PHE A 221 -1.04 2.43 18.12
N ALA A 222 -0.27 3.27 18.83
CA ALA A 222 0.73 2.78 19.78
C ALA A 222 0.09 1.88 20.85
N ARG A 223 -1.02 2.31 21.45
CA ARG A 223 -1.77 1.53 22.45
C ARG A 223 -2.26 0.19 21.90
N ALA A 224 -2.79 0.15 20.69
CA ALA A 224 -3.25 -1.08 20.06
C ALA A 224 -2.10 -2.06 19.81
N VAL A 225 -0.96 -1.59 19.28
CA VAL A 225 0.23 -2.42 19.05
C VAL A 225 0.85 -2.89 20.37
N GLU A 226 0.97 -2.03 21.37
CA GLU A 226 1.50 -2.41 22.70
C GLU A 226 0.64 -3.48 23.35
N ARG A 227 -0.70 -3.36 23.26
CA ARG A 227 -1.63 -4.38 23.73
C ARG A 227 -1.46 -5.71 22.98
N MET A 228 -1.36 -5.67 21.65
CA MET A 228 -1.10 -6.84 20.81
C MET A 228 0.20 -7.55 21.21
N ILE A 229 1.27 -6.78 21.43
CA ILE A 229 2.57 -7.31 21.88
C ILE A 229 2.45 -7.94 23.28
N ALA A 230 1.77 -7.26 24.21
CA ALA A 230 1.58 -7.75 25.58
C ALA A 230 0.83 -9.08 25.67
N ARG A 231 -0.10 -9.36 24.72
CA ARG A 231 -0.79 -10.66 24.62
C ARG A 231 -0.11 -11.67 23.68
N GLU A 232 1.09 -11.33 23.18
CA GLU A 232 1.90 -12.18 22.29
C GLU A 232 1.15 -12.67 21.04
N ALA A 233 0.32 -11.82 20.44
CA ALA A 233 -0.53 -12.14 19.29
C ALA A 233 0.26 -12.21 17.98
N ARG A 234 1.16 -13.19 17.87
CA ARG A 234 1.96 -13.42 16.68
C ARG A 234 1.25 -14.33 15.69
N ILE A 235 1.39 -14.01 14.41
CA ILE A 235 0.99 -14.89 13.30
C ILE A 235 2.29 -15.29 12.59
N ASN A 236 2.57 -16.58 12.46
CA ASN A 236 3.82 -17.10 11.89
C ASN A 236 5.10 -16.49 12.53
N GLY A 237 5.05 -16.19 13.83
CA GLY A 237 6.17 -15.61 14.57
C GLY A 237 6.31 -14.09 14.48
N GLU A 238 5.45 -13.41 13.71
CA GLU A 238 5.52 -11.96 13.47
C GLU A 238 4.29 -11.21 13.99
N TYR A 239 4.51 -9.95 14.36
CA TYR A 239 3.43 -9.00 14.67
C TYR A 239 3.03 -8.22 13.42
N TYR A 240 1.86 -8.54 12.85
CA TYR A 240 1.28 -7.80 11.72
C TYR A 240 0.46 -6.62 12.22
N ILE A 241 0.44 -5.52 11.45
CA ILE A 241 -0.43 -4.37 11.74
C ILE A 241 -1.91 -4.78 11.63
N ASP A 242 -2.23 -5.67 10.70
CA ASP A 242 -3.59 -6.24 10.56
C ASP A 242 -4.11 -6.78 11.91
N THR A 243 -3.25 -7.50 12.66
CA THR A 243 -3.61 -8.10 13.96
C THR A 243 -3.93 -7.04 15.01
N CYS A 244 -3.29 -5.86 15.00
CA CYS A 244 -3.54 -4.83 16.00
C CYS A 244 -4.94 -4.21 15.89
N ILE A 245 -5.66 -4.46 14.80
CA ILE A 245 -7.06 -4.01 14.64
C ILE A 245 -8.00 -4.71 15.65
N GLU A 246 -7.72 -5.97 16.00
CA GLU A 246 -8.44 -6.63 17.11
C GLU A 246 -8.24 -5.88 18.43
N ASP A 247 -7.03 -5.40 18.66
CA ASP A 247 -6.67 -4.67 19.86
C ASP A 247 -7.27 -3.26 19.87
N ALA A 248 -7.36 -2.61 18.68
CA ALA A 248 -8.09 -1.36 18.52
C ALA A 248 -9.58 -1.52 18.86
N LEU A 249 -10.24 -2.58 18.37
CA LEU A 249 -11.62 -2.91 18.73
C LEU A 249 -11.77 -3.18 20.24
N ALA A 250 -10.84 -3.93 20.84
CA ALA A 250 -10.85 -4.23 22.27
C ALA A 250 -10.60 -3.00 23.16
N LEU A 251 -9.98 -1.95 22.63
CA LEU A 251 -9.84 -0.64 23.26
C LEU A 251 -11.10 0.24 23.11
N GLY A 252 -12.14 -0.25 22.45
CA GLY A 252 -13.40 0.45 22.22
C GLY A 252 -13.32 1.50 21.10
N LEU A 253 -12.31 1.42 20.23
CA LEU A 253 -12.19 2.32 19.10
C LEU A 253 -13.20 1.97 17.99
N ASN A 254 -13.78 2.99 17.37
CA ASN A 254 -14.64 2.82 16.21
C ASN A 254 -13.78 2.62 14.95
N VAL A 255 -13.75 1.39 14.46
CA VAL A 255 -13.00 1.00 13.28
C VAL A 255 -13.93 0.88 12.07
N ARG A 256 -13.60 1.58 10.99
CA ARG A 256 -14.35 1.57 9.74
C ARG A 256 -13.46 1.07 8.59
N THR A 257 -14.07 0.46 7.59
CA THR A 257 -13.37 0.17 6.34
C THR A 257 -13.48 1.33 5.35
N PHE A 258 -12.40 1.55 4.62
CA PHE A 258 -12.38 2.38 3.42
C PHE A 258 -12.07 1.49 2.22
N GLU A 259 -13.06 1.26 1.36
CA GLU A 259 -12.88 0.45 0.16
C GLU A 259 -12.31 1.32 -0.96
N ILE A 260 -11.11 0.97 -1.44
CA ILE A 260 -10.49 1.62 -2.60
C ILE A 260 -11.06 1.02 -3.90
N ASP A 261 -11.14 1.86 -4.93
CA ASP A 261 -11.70 1.46 -6.24
C ASP A 261 -10.77 0.55 -7.06
N SER A 262 -9.45 0.68 -6.86
CA SER A 262 -8.46 -0.20 -7.49
C SER A 262 -7.24 -0.39 -6.59
N TYR A 263 -6.85 -1.64 -6.40
CA TYR A 263 -5.65 -2.02 -5.67
C TYR A 263 -4.52 -2.32 -6.66
N LEU A 264 -3.41 -1.61 -6.53
CA LEU A 264 -2.22 -1.74 -7.36
C LEU A 264 -1.11 -2.39 -6.51
N CYS A 265 -0.87 -3.69 -6.68
CA CYS A 265 0.12 -4.42 -5.88
C CYS A 265 1.41 -4.66 -6.68
N TRP A 266 2.56 -4.41 -6.02
CA TRP A 266 3.91 -4.67 -6.53
C TRP A 266 4.74 -5.47 -5.53
N GLY A 267 4.09 -6.12 -4.57
CA GLY A 267 4.70 -6.74 -3.39
C GLY A 267 5.56 -7.95 -3.69
N THR A 268 5.38 -8.58 -4.85
CA THR A 268 6.20 -9.68 -5.36
C THR A 268 6.67 -9.39 -6.78
N PRO A 269 7.74 -10.05 -7.28
CA PRO A 269 8.14 -9.95 -8.68
C PRO A 269 6.99 -10.23 -9.65
N ASN A 270 6.17 -11.25 -9.37
CA ASN A 270 5.02 -11.57 -10.21
C ASN A 270 3.96 -10.46 -10.24
N ASP A 271 3.67 -9.85 -9.09
CA ASP A 271 2.72 -8.72 -9.02
C ASP A 271 3.23 -7.54 -9.84
N LEU A 272 4.54 -7.21 -9.71
CA LEU A 272 5.16 -6.14 -10.47
C LEU A 272 5.13 -6.43 -11.97
N HIS A 273 5.52 -7.62 -12.42
CA HIS A 273 5.48 -8.01 -13.82
C HIS A 273 4.05 -7.99 -14.38
N THR A 274 3.06 -8.40 -13.59
CA THR A 274 1.65 -8.36 -13.99
C THR A 274 1.18 -6.92 -14.18
N PHE A 275 1.54 -6.02 -13.28
CA PHE A 275 1.24 -4.60 -13.39
C PHE A 275 1.87 -4.00 -14.65
N GLU A 276 3.17 -4.22 -14.88
CA GLU A 276 3.91 -3.72 -16.06
C GLU A 276 3.36 -4.28 -17.37
N TYR A 277 3.00 -5.56 -17.38
CA TYR A 277 2.34 -6.19 -18.52
C TYR A 277 1.07 -5.45 -18.92
N TRP A 278 0.16 -5.22 -17.98
CA TRP A 278 -1.09 -4.55 -18.26
C TRP A 278 -0.90 -3.07 -18.58
N GLN A 279 0.04 -2.39 -17.92
CA GLN A 279 0.41 -1.01 -18.25
C GLN A 279 0.86 -0.91 -19.71
N SER A 280 1.74 -1.80 -20.14
CA SER A 280 2.21 -1.90 -21.53
C SER A 280 1.07 -2.20 -22.51
N CYS A 281 0.20 -3.14 -22.19
CA CYS A 281 -0.92 -3.52 -23.05
C CYS A 281 -1.87 -2.35 -23.29
N PHE A 282 -2.27 -1.66 -22.22
CA PHE A 282 -3.26 -0.58 -22.32
C PHE A 282 -2.68 0.71 -22.94
N ASP A 283 -1.40 1.01 -22.76
CA ASP A 283 -0.73 2.11 -23.45
C ASP A 283 -0.71 1.91 -24.97
N LYS A 284 -0.46 0.67 -25.41
CA LYS A 284 -0.39 0.30 -26.84
C LYS A 284 -1.74 0.13 -27.49
N TRP A 285 -2.81 -0.07 -26.71
CA TRP A 285 -4.14 -0.33 -27.25
C TRP A 285 -4.90 0.96 -27.58
N PRO A 286 -5.10 1.32 -28.86
CA PRO A 286 -5.76 2.57 -29.25
C PRO A 286 -7.18 2.75 -28.69
N GLY A 287 -7.91 1.64 -28.48
CA GLY A 287 -9.27 1.64 -27.92
C GLY A 287 -9.34 1.81 -26.41
N HIS A 288 -8.21 1.78 -25.69
CA HIS A 288 -8.16 2.02 -24.25
C HIS A 288 -7.77 3.50 -23.97
N PRO A 289 -8.36 4.19 -22.98
CA PRO A 289 -8.07 5.61 -22.71
C PRO A 289 -6.71 5.85 -22.07
N TYR A 290 -6.10 4.84 -21.42
CA TYR A 290 -4.83 4.98 -20.72
C TYR A 290 -3.66 5.29 -21.68
N ARG A 291 -2.81 6.25 -21.28
CA ARG A 291 -1.55 6.60 -21.95
C ARG A 291 -0.47 6.87 -20.90
N LEU A 292 0.73 6.36 -21.12
CA LEU A 292 1.87 6.56 -20.20
C LEU A 292 2.19 8.03 -19.95
N GLU A 293 2.09 8.88 -20.98
CA GLU A 293 2.38 10.31 -20.88
C GLU A 293 1.37 11.09 -20.04
N GLU A 294 0.18 10.56 -19.85
CA GLU A 294 -0.91 11.19 -19.07
C GLU A 294 -0.98 10.65 -17.64
N ASP A 295 -0.25 9.56 -17.36
CA ASP A 295 -0.25 8.93 -16.05
C ASP A 295 0.70 9.66 -15.08
N ARG A 296 0.13 10.28 -14.04
CA ARG A 296 0.89 10.97 -12.97
C ARG A 296 1.86 10.04 -12.21
N HIS A 297 1.64 8.73 -12.27
CA HIS A 297 2.50 7.73 -11.65
C HIS A 297 3.77 7.47 -12.47
N VAL A 298 3.76 7.79 -13.76
CA VAL A 298 4.93 7.64 -14.62
C VAL A 298 5.92 8.78 -14.39
N ALA A 299 7.19 8.43 -14.22
CA ALA A 299 8.27 9.43 -14.14
C ALA A 299 8.49 10.04 -15.53
N PRO A 300 8.31 11.36 -15.72
CA PRO A 300 8.39 11.97 -17.06
C PRO A 300 9.72 11.75 -17.77
N ASN A 301 10.83 11.77 -17.04
CA ASN A 301 12.17 11.52 -17.54
C ASN A 301 12.42 10.05 -17.91
N MET A 302 11.55 9.12 -17.49
CA MET A 302 11.65 7.69 -17.79
C MET A 302 10.71 7.23 -18.92
N LEU A 303 9.83 8.12 -19.41
CA LEU A 303 8.81 7.79 -20.41
C LEU A 303 9.37 7.11 -21.65
N ALA A 304 10.44 7.68 -22.22
CA ALA A 304 11.07 7.11 -23.42
C ALA A 304 11.67 5.72 -23.16
N SER A 305 12.33 5.55 -22.01
CA SER A 305 12.91 4.27 -21.60
C SER A 305 11.84 3.21 -21.34
N LEU A 306 10.74 3.58 -20.65
CA LEU A 306 9.60 2.67 -20.43
C LEU A 306 8.98 2.21 -21.75
N ARG A 307 8.74 3.12 -22.67
CA ARG A 307 8.22 2.77 -24.00
C ARG A 307 9.14 1.81 -24.75
N GLN A 308 10.45 2.06 -24.71
CA GLN A 308 11.42 1.14 -25.32
C GLN A 308 11.38 -0.23 -24.66
N THR A 309 11.37 -0.30 -23.33
CA THR A 309 11.26 -1.55 -22.57
C THR A 309 10.00 -2.30 -22.95
N TYR A 310 8.85 -1.63 -22.97
CA TYR A 310 7.57 -2.24 -23.29
C TYR A 310 7.48 -2.75 -24.73
N GLN A 311 8.18 -2.13 -25.68
CA GLN A 311 8.25 -2.61 -27.05
C GLN A 311 9.09 -3.88 -27.20
N THR A 312 10.18 -4.00 -26.45
CA THR A 312 11.19 -5.06 -26.66
C THR A 312 11.05 -6.26 -25.73
N THR A 313 10.54 -6.07 -24.52
CA THR A 313 10.54 -7.11 -23.46
C THR A 313 9.18 -7.67 -23.13
N LEU A 314 8.11 -6.92 -23.32
CA LEU A 314 6.76 -7.37 -23.06
C LEU A 314 6.07 -7.81 -24.35
N PRO A 315 5.28 -8.90 -24.31
CA PRO A 315 4.65 -9.41 -25.52
C PRO A 315 3.82 -8.31 -26.17
N THR A 316 3.99 -8.17 -27.50
CA THR A 316 3.05 -7.40 -28.31
C THR A 316 1.71 -8.08 -28.20
N LEU A 317 0.63 -7.32 -27.93
CA LEU A 317 -0.70 -7.85 -28.13
C LEU A 317 -0.75 -8.45 -29.53
N PRO A 318 -1.27 -9.69 -29.72
CA PRO A 318 -1.59 -10.15 -31.05
C PRO A 318 -2.43 -9.05 -31.69
N GLU A 319 -2.10 -8.65 -32.90
CA GLU A 319 -2.85 -7.63 -33.63
C GLU A 319 -4.33 -7.99 -33.48
N LEU A 320 -5.05 -7.20 -32.68
CA LEU A 320 -6.49 -7.31 -32.57
C LEU A 320 -7.01 -6.84 -33.94
N HIS A 321 -7.10 -7.77 -34.87
CA HIS A 321 -7.75 -7.50 -36.14
C HIS A 321 -9.17 -7.06 -35.83
N SER A 322 -9.41 -5.81 -36.17
CA SER A 322 -10.66 -5.06 -36.11
C SER A 322 -11.84 -5.82 -36.75
#